data_66ccc5dd46c4f095faa039b05927a571
#
_entry.id   66ccc5dd46c4f095faa039b05927a571
#
_cell.length_a   1.000
_cell.length_b   1.000
_cell.length_c   1.000
_cell.angle_alpha   90.00
_cell.angle_beta   90.00
_cell.angle_gamma   90.00
#
_symmetry.space_group_name_H-M   'P 1'
#
loop_
_entity.id
_entity.type
_entity.pdbx_description
1 polymer ?
#
loop_
_entity_poly.entity_id
_entity_poly.type
_entity_poly.pdbx_seq_one_letter_code
_entity_poly.pdbx_strand_id
1 'polypeptide(L)'
;LHKGWLLLSGAGYYFDANGLSVRGSQRIDSVAYNFNDNFTLRTGELYWDWAYDGGRLRYVDPGTINLHKGWLDISGARYYFDASGLSVKGTVTVDGKLYVFDDNFQLLSELVKGIDVSSHQGLIDWNQVKASGIQFAIIRAMSWPANGSYYQMDPYFLMNIKNARAAGIYVGAYWFSYAFNGQEAIEEVTFINNSSEWNELKKQGIVLD
;
A
#
# COMPACT_ATOMS: atom_id res chain seq x y z
N LEU A 1 49.02 -4.11 10.29
CA LEU A 1 47.74 -4.60 10.77
C LEU A 1 46.60 -4.05 9.93
N HIS A 2 45.66 -4.91 9.48
CA HIS A 2 44.47 -4.48 8.76
C HIS A 2 43.53 -3.73 9.73
N LYS A 3 42.83 -2.70 9.22
CA LYS A 3 41.82 -1.94 9.95
C LYS A 3 40.61 -1.75 9.04
N GLY A 4 39.40 -1.71 9.63
CA GLY A 4 38.16 -1.57 8.89
C GLY A 4 37.66 -2.88 8.30
N TRP A 5 36.84 -2.78 7.27
CA TRP A 5 36.17 -3.91 6.64
C TRP A 5 37.11 -4.78 5.79
N LEU A 6 36.94 -6.09 5.87
CA LEU A 6 37.59 -7.08 5.02
C LEU A 6 36.53 -8.10 4.56
N LEU A 7 36.44 -8.31 3.25
CA LEU A 7 35.67 -9.41 2.67
C LEU A 7 36.65 -10.48 2.18
N LEU A 8 36.55 -11.68 2.75
CA LEU A 8 37.43 -12.80 2.40
C LEU A 8 36.59 -14.04 2.14
N SER A 9 36.66 -14.56 0.90
CA SER A 9 35.92 -15.76 0.48
C SER A 9 34.41 -15.69 0.77
N GLY A 10 33.80 -14.50 0.60
CA GLY A 10 32.38 -14.27 0.87
C GLY A 10 32.02 -14.09 2.34
N ALA A 11 32.99 -14.10 3.27
CA ALA A 11 32.80 -13.78 4.66
C ALA A 11 33.31 -12.36 4.97
N GLY A 12 32.46 -11.54 5.61
CA GLY A 12 32.81 -10.20 6.06
C GLY A 12 33.45 -10.23 7.45
N TYR A 13 34.45 -9.38 7.64
CA TYR A 13 35.14 -9.16 8.92
C TYR A 13 35.29 -7.66 9.15
N TYR A 14 35.37 -7.24 10.40
CA TYR A 14 35.76 -5.88 10.75
C TYR A 14 36.89 -5.89 11.78
N PHE A 15 37.87 -5.04 11.57
CA PHE A 15 39.03 -4.86 12.47
C PHE A 15 38.97 -3.46 13.06
N ASP A 16 39.07 -3.36 14.37
CA ASP A 16 39.07 -2.09 15.08
C ASP A 16 40.32 -1.24 14.83
N ALA A 17 40.40 -0.09 15.49
CA ALA A 17 41.55 0.82 15.36
C ALA A 17 42.89 0.21 15.80
N ASN A 18 42.86 -0.86 16.59
CA ASN A 18 44.06 -1.62 17.04
C ASN A 18 44.37 -2.79 16.08
N GLY A 19 43.54 -3.03 15.07
CA GLY A 19 43.67 -4.15 14.16
C GLY A 19 43.21 -5.48 14.74
N LEU A 20 42.31 -5.44 15.73
CA LEU A 20 41.70 -6.62 16.33
C LEU A 20 40.33 -6.86 15.67
N SER A 21 40.07 -8.13 15.29
CA SER A 21 38.76 -8.52 14.77
C SER A 21 37.68 -8.45 15.84
N VAL A 22 36.47 -8.03 15.44
CA VAL A 22 35.35 -7.85 16.37
C VAL A 22 34.34 -9.02 16.28
N ARG A 23 33.57 -9.22 17.36
CA ARG A 23 32.47 -10.19 17.45
C ARG A 23 31.27 -9.61 18.21
N GLY A 24 30.14 -10.32 18.16
CA GLY A 24 28.89 -9.85 18.78
C GLY A 24 28.32 -8.62 18.08
N SER A 25 27.48 -7.88 18.77
CA SER A 25 26.89 -6.64 18.24
C SER A 25 27.89 -5.49 18.31
N GLN A 26 28.16 -4.87 17.18
CA GLN A 26 29.07 -3.75 17.03
C GLN A 26 28.38 -2.58 16.34
N ARG A 27 28.77 -1.36 16.72
CA ARG A 27 28.34 -0.16 16.02
C ARG A 27 29.53 0.45 15.26
N ILE A 28 29.42 0.39 13.93
CA ILE A 28 30.45 0.85 13.01
C ILE A 28 29.84 1.97 12.16
N ASP A 29 30.41 3.16 12.15
CA ASP A 29 29.91 4.33 11.45
C ASP A 29 28.41 4.59 11.70
N SER A 30 28.00 4.48 12.98
CA SER A 30 26.61 4.64 13.45
C SER A 30 25.62 3.56 13.01
N VAL A 31 26.09 2.50 12.35
CA VAL A 31 25.29 1.35 11.91
C VAL A 31 25.54 0.16 12.82
N ALA A 32 24.48 -0.52 13.28
CA ALA A 32 24.60 -1.78 14.00
C ALA A 32 24.91 -2.92 13.03
N TYR A 33 25.85 -3.77 13.42
CA TYR A 33 26.22 -5.02 12.75
C TYR A 33 26.35 -6.12 13.80
N ASN A 34 26.05 -7.35 13.41
CA ASN A 34 26.22 -8.53 14.25
C ASN A 34 27.27 -9.47 13.67
N PHE A 35 28.20 -9.90 14.51
CA PHE A 35 29.26 -10.85 14.15
C PHE A 35 29.13 -12.13 14.97
N ASN A 36 29.44 -13.25 14.33
CA ASN A 36 29.51 -14.56 14.98
C ASN A 36 30.71 -14.65 15.94
N ASP A 37 30.75 -15.70 16.75
CA ASP A 37 31.89 -15.95 17.65
C ASP A 37 33.20 -16.23 16.92
N ASN A 38 33.12 -16.68 15.67
CA ASN A 38 34.25 -16.84 14.75
C ASN A 38 34.61 -15.54 14.01
N PHE A 39 34.10 -14.38 14.44
CA PHE A 39 34.35 -13.03 13.93
C PHE A 39 33.81 -12.75 12.53
N THR A 40 33.03 -13.65 11.93
CA THR A 40 32.40 -13.41 10.63
C THR A 40 31.12 -12.57 10.81
N LEU A 41 30.88 -11.63 9.89
CA LEU A 41 29.65 -10.86 9.83
C LEU A 41 28.45 -11.80 9.59
N ARG A 42 27.39 -11.62 10.38
CA ARG A 42 26.13 -12.32 10.18
C ARG A 42 25.39 -11.71 8.98
N THR A 43 25.08 -12.54 8.00
CA THR A 43 24.43 -12.13 6.77
C THR A 43 23.25 -13.07 6.46
N GLY A 44 22.31 -12.63 5.63
CA GLY A 44 21.18 -13.46 5.23
C GLY A 44 20.08 -13.61 6.30
N GLU A 45 20.08 -12.79 7.33
CA GLU A 45 19.08 -12.79 8.38
C GLU A 45 18.68 -11.37 8.80
N LEU A 46 17.46 -11.21 9.29
CA LEU A 46 16.98 -9.96 9.88
C LEU A 46 17.52 -9.80 11.30
N TYR A 47 17.96 -8.59 11.64
CA TYR A 47 18.38 -8.27 13.00
C TYR A 47 17.96 -6.86 13.41
N TRP A 48 17.81 -6.63 14.72
CA TRP A 48 17.35 -5.36 15.26
C TRP A 48 18.49 -4.34 15.40
N ASP A 49 18.27 -3.13 14.90
CA ASP A 49 19.07 -1.95 15.23
C ASP A 49 18.29 -1.08 16.24
N TRP A 50 18.63 -1.22 17.50
CA TRP A 50 17.99 -0.54 18.63
C TRP A 50 18.41 0.92 18.82
N ALA A 51 19.27 1.47 17.96
CA ALA A 51 19.64 2.88 18.00
C ALA A 51 18.52 3.82 17.56
N TYR A 52 17.48 3.28 16.94
CA TYR A 52 16.32 4.02 16.47
C TYR A 52 15.14 3.81 17.40
N ASP A 53 14.30 4.83 17.55
CA ASP A 53 13.11 4.78 18.39
C ASP A 53 12.20 3.60 18.02
N GLY A 54 11.93 2.74 19.00
CA GLY A 54 11.21 1.48 18.84
C GLY A 54 11.95 0.38 18.08
N GLY A 55 13.25 0.57 17.79
CA GLY A 55 14.04 -0.36 16.97
C GLY A 55 13.67 -0.35 15.50
N ARG A 56 14.56 -0.84 14.65
CA ARG A 56 14.35 -1.08 13.22
C ARG A 56 15.07 -2.34 12.81
N LEU A 57 14.60 -3.00 11.76
CA LEU A 57 15.30 -4.16 11.21
C LEU A 57 16.35 -3.73 10.20
N ARG A 58 17.41 -4.52 10.14
CA ARG A 58 18.44 -4.49 9.09
C ARG A 58 18.65 -5.87 8.52
N TYR A 59 19.20 -5.93 7.33
CA TYR A 59 19.60 -7.15 6.66
C TYR A 59 20.91 -6.89 5.92
N VAL A 60 21.86 -7.80 6.02
CA VAL A 60 23.10 -7.76 5.24
C VAL A 60 23.00 -8.82 4.15
N ASP A 61 23.22 -8.42 2.92
CA ASP A 61 23.15 -9.31 1.77
C ASP A 61 24.19 -10.44 1.88
N PRO A 62 23.80 -11.71 1.67
CA PRO A 62 24.69 -12.85 1.78
C PRO A 62 25.95 -12.71 0.91
N GLY A 63 27.11 -13.06 1.48
CA GLY A 63 28.39 -12.99 0.78
C GLY A 63 28.93 -11.57 0.57
N THR A 64 28.34 -10.59 1.23
CA THR A 64 28.74 -9.18 1.16
C THR A 64 28.92 -8.56 2.55
N ILE A 65 29.28 -7.28 2.58
CA ILE A 65 29.24 -6.42 3.77
C ILE A 65 28.17 -5.32 3.63
N ASN A 66 27.33 -5.43 2.60
CA ASN A 66 26.37 -4.39 2.25
C ASN A 66 25.03 -4.59 2.97
N LEU A 67 24.50 -3.50 3.51
CA LEU A 67 23.13 -3.46 3.98
C LEU A 67 22.17 -3.55 2.79
N HIS A 68 21.16 -4.39 2.91
CA HIS A 68 20.09 -4.49 1.92
C HIS A 68 19.32 -3.17 1.82
N LYS A 69 18.90 -2.84 0.60
CA LYS A 69 18.06 -1.67 0.29
C LYS A 69 16.99 -2.10 -0.70
N GLY A 70 15.80 -1.51 -0.56
CA GLY A 70 14.68 -1.88 -1.40
C GLY A 70 13.88 -3.06 -0.86
N TRP A 71 13.22 -3.78 -1.75
CA TRP A 71 12.34 -4.90 -1.42
C TRP A 71 13.11 -6.17 -1.07
N LEU A 72 12.67 -6.85 -0.02
CA LEU A 72 13.20 -8.16 0.41
C LEU A 72 12.07 -9.12 0.73
N ASP A 73 12.06 -10.27 0.09
CA ASP A 73 11.19 -11.40 0.43
C ASP A 73 12.00 -12.42 1.23
N ILE A 74 11.64 -12.65 2.47
CA ILE A 74 12.32 -13.60 3.36
C ILE A 74 11.30 -14.26 4.32
N SER A 75 11.41 -15.57 4.48
CA SER A 75 10.57 -16.36 5.40
C SER A 75 9.06 -16.18 5.18
N GLY A 76 8.64 -15.98 3.93
CA GLY A 76 7.22 -15.80 3.57
C GLY A 76 6.65 -14.42 3.83
N ALA A 77 7.46 -13.46 4.27
CA ALA A 77 7.08 -12.06 4.46
C ALA A 77 7.87 -11.14 3.55
N ARG A 78 7.28 -10.00 3.19
CA ARG A 78 7.91 -8.97 2.36
C ARG A 78 8.21 -7.73 3.19
N TYR A 79 9.41 -7.21 3.03
CA TYR A 79 9.94 -6.03 3.72
C TYR A 79 10.41 -4.99 2.71
N TYR A 80 10.54 -3.75 3.16
CA TYR A 80 11.22 -2.70 2.41
C TYR A 80 12.26 -2.01 3.30
N PHE A 81 13.46 -1.82 2.75
CA PHE A 81 14.56 -1.13 3.41
C PHE A 81 14.85 0.18 2.68
N ASP A 82 14.92 1.26 3.44
CA ASP A 82 15.23 2.59 2.90
C ASP A 82 16.67 2.70 2.41
N ALA A 83 17.03 3.90 1.93
CA ALA A 83 18.39 4.18 1.43
C ALA A 83 19.49 4.01 2.49
N SER A 84 19.14 4.02 3.78
CA SER A 84 20.04 3.77 4.92
C SER A 84 20.09 2.28 5.32
N GLY A 85 19.36 1.42 4.61
CA GLY A 85 19.23 -0.01 4.93
C GLY A 85 18.44 -0.28 6.21
N LEU A 86 17.49 0.60 6.55
CA LEU A 86 16.57 0.42 7.67
C LEU A 86 15.19 -0.01 7.16
N SER A 87 14.58 -1.00 7.82
CA SER A 87 13.21 -1.40 7.54
C SER A 87 12.24 -0.22 7.75
N VAL A 88 11.16 -0.19 6.99
CA VAL A 88 10.11 0.83 7.13
C VAL A 88 8.87 0.24 7.79
N LYS A 89 8.05 1.08 8.46
CA LYS A 89 6.75 0.71 9.01
C LYS A 89 5.71 1.80 8.81
N GLY A 90 4.42 1.45 8.97
CA GLY A 90 3.31 2.36 8.71
C GLY A 90 3.11 2.59 7.21
N THR A 91 2.55 3.72 6.84
CA THR A 91 2.28 4.06 5.43
C THR A 91 3.50 4.74 4.80
N VAL A 92 4.02 4.15 3.74
CA VAL A 92 5.25 4.60 3.05
C VAL A 92 5.02 4.64 1.55
N THR A 93 5.54 5.69 0.89
CA THR A 93 5.54 5.77 -0.58
C THR A 93 6.83 5.18 -1.14
N VAL A 94 6.71 4.17 -2.01
CA VAL A 94 7.82 3.57 -2.75
C VAL A 94 7.47 3.64 -4.23
N ASP A 95 8.33 4.23 -5.03
CA ASP A 95 8.17 4.38 -6.49
C ASP A 95 6.80 4.95 -6.90
N GLY A 96 6.29 5.92 -6.12
CA GLY A 96 5.03 6.60 -6.37
C GLY A 96 3.77 5.86 -5.90
N LYS A 97 3.90 4.65 -5.35
CA LYS A 97 2.83 3.85 -4.79
C LYS A 97 2.85 3.88 -3.26
N LEU A 98 1.68 3.81 -2.64
CA LEU A 98 1.54 3.75 -1.19
C LEU A 98 1.46 2.30 -0.72
N TYR A 99 2.25 1.98 0.29
CA TYR A 99 2.28 0.67 0.94
C TYR A 99 2.08 0.81 2.43
N VAL A 100 1.46 -0.19 3.04
CA VAL A 100 1.29 -0.26 4.50
C VAL A 100 2.10 -1.42 5.04
N PHE A 101 2.94 -1.13 6.03
CA PHE A 101 3.73 -2.11 6.76
C PHE A 101 3.26 -2.15 8.22
N ASP A 102 3.23 -3.34 8.81
CA ASP A 102 2.86 -3.54 10.22
C ASP A 102 3.98 -3.13 11.20
N ASP A 103 3.74 -3.33 12.50
CA ASP A 103 4.73 -3.05 13.53
C ASP A 103 5.92 -4.02 13.53
N ASN A 104 5.81 -5.16 12.82
CA ASN A 104 6.91 -6.09 12.55
C ASN A 104 7.64 -5.77 11.24
N PHE A 105 7.33 -4.62 10.61
CA PHE A 105 7.87 -4.15 9.33
C PHE A 105 7.51 -5.01 8.12
N GLN A 106 6.50 -5.89 8.25
CA GLN A 106 6.02 -6.75 7.17
C GLN A 106 4.98 -6.00 6.33
N LEU A 107 5.08 -6.17 5.01
CA LEU A 107 4.10 -5.59 4.09
C LEU A 107 2.71 -6.19 4.33
N LEU A 108 1.73 -5.35 4.65
CA LEU A 108 0.32 -5.71 4.75
C LEU A 108 -0.41 -5.56 3.42
N SER A 109 -0.23 -4.41 2.75
CA SER A 109 -0.96 -4.09 1.52
C SER A 109 -0.30 -2.98 0.72
N GLU A 110 -0.59 -2.93 -0.59
CA GLU A 110 -0.49 -1.73 -1.41
C GLU A 110 -1.80 -0.95 -1.26
N LEU A 111 -1.72 0.35 -0.95
CA LEU A 111 -2.88 1.21 -0.91
C LEU A 111 -3.20 1.75 -2.30
N VAL A 112 -4.44 1.59 -2.70
CA VAL A 112 -4.95 2.16 -3.94
C VAL A 112 -5.70 3.47 -3.64
N LYS A 113 -5.53 4.47 -4.51
CA LYS A 113 -6.25 5.74 -4.39
C LYS A 113 -7.61 5.62 -5.07
N GLY A 114 -8.66 6.03 -4.36
CA GLY A 114 -10.01 6.08 -4.88
C GLY A 114 -10.68 7.42 -4.60
N ILE A 115 -11.80 7.65 -5.27
CA ILE A 115 -12.70 8.79 -5.05
C ILE A 115 -14.13 8.30 -4.96
N ASP A 116 -14.98 9.05 -4.27
CA ASP A 116 -16.42 8.96 -4.43
C ASP A 116 -16.93 10.16 -5.21
N VAL A 117 -17.93 9.94 -6.05
CA VAL A 117 -18.48 10.98 -6.92
C VAL A 117 -19.99 10.84 -7.10
N SER A 118 -20.61 11.96 -7.44
CA SER A 118 -22.04 12.08 -7.70
C SER A 118 -22.29 13.17 -8.75
N SER A 119 -23.54 13.52 -8.99
CA SER A 119 -23.90 14.68 -9.82
C SER A 119 -23.35 16.02 -9.30
N HIS A 120 -22.94 16.10 -8.03
CA HIS A 120 -22.35 17.33 -7.47
C HIS A 120 -21.02 17.73 -8.11
N GLN A 121 -20.26 16.76 -8.66
CA GLN A 121 -19.02 17.02 -9.38
C GLN A 121 -19.24 17.46 -10.83
N GLY A 122 -20.48 17.37 -11.35
CA GLY A 122 -20.78 17.70 -12.75
C GLY A 122 -20.13 16.75 -13.74
N LEU A 123 -19.67 17.28 -14.85
CA LEU A 123 -18.94 16.52 -15.87
C LEU A 123 -17.50 16.29 -15.42
N ILE A 124 -17.09 15.02 -15.43
CA ILE A 124 -15.76 14.58 -14.97
C ILE A 124 -14.94 14.14 -16.18
N ASP A 125 -13.71 14.67 -16.30
CA ASP A 125 -12.70 14.14 -17.22
C ASP A 125 -12.00 12.93 -16.58
N TRP A 126 -12.50 11.75 -16.87
CA TRP A 126 -12.02 10.50 -16.32
C TRP A 126 -10.60 10.14 -16.75
N ASN A 127 -10.11 10.66 -17.88
CA ASN A 127 -8.71 10.47 -18.28
C ASN A 127 -7.77 11.28 -17.37
N GLN A 128 -8.13 12.50 -16.99
CA GLN A 128 -7.37 13.27 -16.02
C GLN A 128 -7.42 12.64 -14.62
N VAL A 129 -8.59 12.12 -14.21
CA VAL A 129 -8.73 11.37 -12.95
C VAL A 129 -7.77 10.17 -12.94
N LYS A 130 -7.73 9.37 -14.01
CA LYS A 130 -6.79 8.25 -14.13
C LYS A 130 -5.35 8.71 -14.09
N ALA A 131 -5.00 9.77 -14.81
CA ALA A 131 -3.64 10.32 -14.85
C ALA A 131 -3.17 10.86 -13.48
N SER A 132 -4.10 11.25 -12.58
CA SER A 132 -3.78 11.65 -11.19
C SER A 132 -3.50 10.47 -10.26
N GLY A 133 -3.54 9.22 -10.77
CA GLY A 133 -3.25 8.01 -10.02
C GLY A 133 -4.46 7.40 -9.29
N ILE A 134 -5.68 7.87 -9.57
CA ILE A 134 -6.91 7.26 -9.05
C ILE A 134 -7.13 5.91 -9.74
N GLN A 135 -7.40 4.88 -8.94
CA GLN A 135 -7.55 3.50 -9.41
C GLN A 135 -8.98 3.00 -9.32
N PHE A 136 -9.76 3.50 -8.38
CA PHE A 136 -11.19 3.15 -8.26
C PHE A 136 -12.05 4.38 -7.97
N ALA A 137 -13.34 4.27 -8.30
CA ALA A 137 -14.35 5.28 -8.02
C ALA A 137 -15.63 4.63 -7.52
N ILE A 138 -16.17 5.14 -6.42
CA ILE A 138 -17.48 4.77 -5.91
C ILE A 138 -18.47 5.82 -6.37
N ILE A 139 -19.43 5.44 -7.22
CA ILE A 139 -20.30 6.37 -7.94
C ILE A 139 -21.71 6.30 -7.39
N ARG A 140 -22.29 7.46 -7.04
CA ARG A 140 -23.62 7.50 -6.49
C ARG A 140 -24.65 7.04 -7.52
N ALA A 141 -25.41 6.00 -7.16
CA ALA A 141 -26.46 5.45 -8.00
C ALA A 141 -27.76 6.23 -7.84
N MET A 142 -28.13 6.56 -6.61
CA MET A 142 -29.43 7.14 -6.27
C MET A 142 -29.29 8.21 -5.20
N SER A 143 -30.18 9.18 -5.21
CA SER A 143 -30.32 10.17 -4.16
C SER A 143 -31.80 10.43 -3.87
N TRP A 144 -32.06 10.94 -2.66
CA TRP A 144 -33.34 11.54 -2.33
C TRP A 144 -33.31 13.01 -2.79
N PRO A 145 -34.31 13.48 -3.56
CA PRO A 145 -34.36 14.87 -3.93
C PRO A 145 -34.64 15.78 -2.73
N ALA A 146 -34.06 16.99 -2.72
CA ALA A 146 -34.20 17.94 -1.64
C ALA A 146 -35.65 18.34 -1.31
N ASN A 147 -36.58 18.14 -2.24
CA ASN A 147 -38.01 18.39 -2.05
C ASN A 147 -38.78 17.22 -1.42
N GLY A 148 -38.10 16.10 -1.10
CA GLY A 148 -38.67 14.98 -0.33
C GLY A 148 -39.69 14.14 -1.07
N SER A 149 -39.79 14.22 -2.40
CA SER A 149 -40.94 13.62 -3.08
C SER A 149 -40.76 12.18 -3.56
N TYR A 150 -39.60 11.77 -4.06
CA TYR A 150 -39.36 10.39 -4.55
C TYR A 150 -37.88 10.09 -4.73
N TYR A 151 -37.53 8.77 -4.70
CA TYR A 151 -36.21 8.31 -5.11
C TYR A 151 -35.92 8.68 -6.56
N GLN A 152 -34.71 9.09 -6.85
CA GLN A 152 -34.26 9.35 -8.22
C GLN A 152 -32.86 8.83 -8.45
N MET A 153 -32.63 8.29 -9.65
CA MET A 153 -31.27 7.94 -10.07
C MET A 153 -30.42 9.22 -10.19
N ASP A 154 -29.15 9.12 -9.82
CA ASP A 154 -28.21 10.22 -10.05
C ASP A 154 -28.08 10.42 -11.58
N PRO A 155 -28.32 11.63 -12.10
CA PRO A 155 -28.37 11.86 -13.56
C PRO A 155 -27.03 11.58 -14.26
N TYR A 156 -25.91 11.53 -13.53
CA TYR A 156 -24.60 11.20 -14.07
C TYR A 156 -24.18 9.76 -13.80
N PHE A 157 -24.96 8.96 -13.06
CA PHE A 157 -24.57 7.61 -12.64
C PHE A 157 -24.10 6.74 -13.80
N LEU A 158 -24.95 6.49 -14.78
CA LEU A 158 -24.64 5.61 -15.90
C LEU A 158 -23.47 6.12 -16.73
N MET A 159 -23.43 7.44 -16.97
CA MET A 159 -22.36 8.08 -17.74
C MET A 159 -21.01 7.95 -17.00
N ASN A 160 -20.99 8.22 -15.70
CA ASN A 160 -19.77 8.12 -14.87
C ASN A 160 -19.26 6.68 -14.83
N ILE A 161 -20.14 5.67 -14.63
CA ILE A 161 -19.74 4.25 -14.66
C ILE A 161 -19.07 3.92 -16.02
N LYS A 162 -19.71 4.27 -17.15
CA LYS A 162 -19.18 3.97 -18.48
C LYS A 162 -17.83 4.66 -18.73
N ASN A 163 -17.74 5.94 -18.43
CA ASN A 163 -16.54 6.74 -18.71
C ASN A 163 -15.36 6.39 -17.79
N ALA A 164 -15.61 6.13 -16.49
CA ALA A 164 -14.57 5.68 -15.58
C ALA A 164 -13.98 4.33 -16.00
N ARG A 165 -14.83 3.36 -16.38
CA ARG A 165 -14.37 2.06 -16.90
C ARG A 165 -13.60 2.21 -18.20
N ALA A 166 -14.06 3.04 -19.14
CA ALA A 166 -13.35 3.32 -20.38
C ALA A 166 -11.95 3.90 -20.14
N ALA A 167 -11.79 4.69 -19.07
CA ALA A 167 -10.49 5.22 -18.61
C ALA A 167 -9.65 4.18 -17.83
N GLY A 168 -10.15 2.95 -17.62
CA GLY A 168 -9.45 1.90 -16.86
C GLY A 168 -9.45 2.13 -15.34
N ILE A 169 -10.53 2.71 -14.80
CA ILE A 169 -10.78 2.87 -13.37
C ILE A 169 -11.81 1.81 -12.95
N TYR A 170 -11.51 1.09 -11.84
CA TYR A 170 -12.48 0.18 -11.22
C TYR A 170 -13.64 0.98 -10.64
N VAL A 171 -14.86 0.44 -10.71
CA VAL A 171 -16.05 1.17 -10.28
C VAL A 171 -16.93 0.37 -9.35
N GLY A 172 -17.38 1.02 -8.30
CA GLY A 172 -18.44 0.57 -7.43
C GLY A 172 -19.59 1.56 -7.42
N ALA A 173 -20.71 1.20 -6.80
CA ALA A 173 -21.83 2.10 -6.63
C ALA A 173 -22.21 2.24 -5.16
N TYR A 174 -22.76 3.39 -4.84
CA TYR A 174 -23.37 3.63 -3.53
C TYR A 174 -24.67 4.41 -3.67
N TRP A 175 -25.49 4.37 -2.64
CA TRP A 175 -26.55 5.35 -2.43
C TRP A 175 -26.60 5.75 -0.97
N PHE A 176 -27.10 6.93 -0.73
CA PHE A 176 -27.32 7.41 0.61
C PHE A 176 -28.74 7.01 1.02
N SER A 177 -28.85 6.01 1.91
CA SER A 177 -30.16 5.55 2.38
C SER A 177 -30.76 6.54 3.37
N TYR A 178 -32.04 6.82 3.20
CA TYR A 178 -32.88 7.56 4.12
C TYR A 178 -33.94 6.68 4.78
N ALA A 179 -33.85 5.37 4.61
CA ALA A 179 -34.79 4.43 5.20
C ALA A 179 -34.70 4.43 6.73
N PHE A 180 -35.82 4.61 7.40
CA PHE A 180 -35.93 4.52 8.85
C PHE A 180 -36.43 3.16 9.35
N ASN A 181 -36.84 2.29 8.43
CA ASN A 181 -37.30 0.92 8.72
C ASN A 181 -36.99 -0.03 7.54
N GLY A 182 -37.21 -1.33 7.80
CA GLY A 182 -36.89 -2.36 6.80
C GLY A 182 -37.74 -2.30 5.54
N GLN A 183 -38.99 -1.82 5.63
CA GLN A 183 -39.86 -1.69 4.46
C GLN A 183 -39.34 -0.59 3.50
N GLU A 184 -38.96 0.55 4.02
CA GLU A 184 -38.36 1.65 3.25
C GLU A 184 -37.03 1.23 2.61
N ALA A 185 -36.21 0.45 3.32
CA ALA A 185 -34.98 -0.09 2.77
C ALA A 185 -35.24 -1.03 1.57
N ILE A 186 -36.30 -1.87 1.66
CA ILE A 186 -36.72 -2.73 0.55
C ILE A 186 -37.20 -1.89 -0.65
N GLU A 187 -37.89 -0.80 -0.40
CA GLU A 187 -38.35 0.12 -1.46
C GLU A 187 -37.19 0.78 -2.19
N GLU A 188 -36.18 1.25 -1.46
CA GLU A 188 -34.94 1.80 -2.05
C GLU A 188 -34.24 0.79 -2.96
N VAL A 189 -33.99 -0.41 -2.47
CA VAL A 189 -33.34 -1.48 -3.26
C VAL A 189 -34.19 -1.86 -4.47
N THR A 190 -35.52 -1.93 -4.29
CA THR A 190 -36.45 -2.24 -5.38
C THR A 190 -36.42 -1.16 -6.47
N PHE A 191 -36.38 0.11 -6.07
CA PHE A 191 -36.25 1.22 -7.00
C PHE A 191 -34.98 1.12 -7.84
N ILE A 192 -33.81 0.92 -7.20
CA ILE A 192 -32.53 0.76 -7.90
C ILE A 192 -32.59 -0.42 -8.87
N ASN A 193 -33.04 -1.60 -8.40
CA ASN A 193 -33.10 -2.82 -9.19
C ASN A 193 -33.99 -2.71 -10.43
N ASN A 194 -35.03 -1.89 -10.38
CA ASN A 194 -35.97 -1.67 -11.47
C ASN A 194 -35.58 -0.48 -12.37
N SER A 195 -34.56 0.30 -12.00
CA SER A 195 -34.12 1.44 -12.80
C SER A 195 -33.60 1.02 -14.17
N SER A 196 -33.80 1.88 -15.16
CA SER A 196 -33.27 1.66 -16.53
C SER A 196 -31.75 1.63 -16.55
N GLU A 197 -31.12 2.47 -15.74
CA GLU A 197 -29.67 2.59 -15.60
C GLU A 197 -29.03 1.31 -15.06
N TRP A 198 -29.60 0.73 -14.00
CA TRP A 198 -29.12 -0.52 -13.42
C TRP A 198 -29.33 -1.70 -14.36
N ASN A 199 -30.46 -1.72 -15.05
CA ASN A 199 -30.77 -2.77 -16.04
C ASN A 199 -29.83 -2.68 -17.25
N GLU A 200 -29.44 -1.47 -17.66
CA GLU A 200 -28.46 -1.27 -18.73
C GLU A 200 -27.07 -1.80 -18.34
N LEU A 201 -26.62 -1.57 -17.09
CA LEU A 201 -25.36 -2.12 -16.58
C LEU A 201 -25.38 -3.65 -16.57
N LYS A 202 -26.47 -4.25 -16.12
CA LYS A 202 -26.64 -5.73 -16.12
C LYS A 202 -26.56 -6.31 -17.53
N LYS A 203 -27.22 -5.67 -18.52
CA LYS A 203 -27.19 -6.11 -19.93
C LYS A 203 -25.77 -6.04 -20.52
N GLN A 204 -24.97 -5.07 -20.10
CA GLN A 204 -23.59 -4.92 -20.54
C GLN A 204 -22.61 -5.83 -19.79
N GLY A 205 -23.10 -6.66 -18.86
CA GLY A 205 -22.24 -7.51 -18.02
C GLY A 205 -21.29 -6.71 -17.12
N ILE A 206 -21.65 -5.46 -16.81
CA ILE A 206 -20.85 -4.62 -15.90
C ILE A 206 -21.14 -5.09 -14.48
N VAL A 207 -20.14 -5.72 -13.88
CA VAL A 207 -20.09 -6.02 -12.46
C VAL A 207 -19.53 -4.81 -11.75
N LEU A 208 -20.14 -4.40 -10.66
CA LEU A 208 -19.59 -3.39 -9.74
C LEU A 208 -18.76 -4.14 -8.70
N ASP A 209 -17.51 -3.74 -8.57
CA ASP A 209 -16.54 -4.34 -7.66
C ASP A 209 -16.74 -3.82 -6.22
#